data_d2de7ffd1acc25845dac4d2268f9147d
#
_entry.id   d2de7ffd1acc25845dac4d2268f9147d
#
_cell.length_a   1.000
_cell.length_b   1.000
_cell.length_c   1.000
_cell.angle_alpha   90.00
_cell.angle_beta   90.00
_cell.angle_gamma   90.00
#
_symmetry.space_group_name_H-M   'P 1'
#
loop_
_entity.id
_entity.type
_entity.pdbx_description
1 polymer ?
#
loop_
_entity_poly.entity_id
_entity_poly.type
_entity_poly.pdbx_seq_one_letter_code
_entity_poly.pdbx_strand_id
1 'polypeptide(L)'
;MPRPTAADLEGRAHELRERAAALAAPIDAAARAATTVACERAMLRLFGVAGIDRAGHPLALEVIERFADLGPARLGGGIALPFAAAAREYALGPQDLSLEIASGHIDLALEADLLREPANRAAAEALVGEWLGAAWQRFDANRVARSELRAILGEASRAVVGLDLSDVTAGEAAERSRLFVAAGATLVRVRVPRDRELRRGLGEELDPADAAAAPRVAPAGSQRGLAALRTVLDEAAAASGRYVRLASASLGLAAPDQAVVAGFERVDLVCSDPLESIVEFGVQPARAFTDHAFALQVHGRTGAQLALGAGPLAVAPELARGQPVDPGTRSGRALALQALTVELSRLGPLPPERILLGALPREAQALDGAGPLALTEVALRRLVFPEHPLLIEEAGGRTAGWAAGLAAALAGGLAPAMVLRSAAAAADPAAAVTETTAALDAAAWLADGRVVGPLRGHALEHADAALRAAVATLRALSTDGWGWLLSGVPTPRRAGSDEPGAEEWFGASGPVPKRDAYDPFAATAVLR
;
A
#
# COMPACT_ATOMS: atom_id res chain seq x y z
N MET A 1 8.71 -17.58 36.24
CA MET A 1 9.87 -16.84 35.67
C MET A 1 9.90 -15.43 36.26
N PRO A 2 11.06 -14.81 36.45
CA PRO A 2 11.11 -13.38 36.85
C PRO A 2 10.40 -12.54 35.80
N ARG A 3 9.78 -11.44 36.24
CA ARG A 3 9.14 -10.50 35.32
C ARG A 3 10.16 -9.84 34.41
N PRO A 4 9.87 -9.66 33.10
CA PRO A 4 10.77 -9.01 32.18
C PRO A 4 11.00 -7.54 32.59
N THR A 5 12.22 -7.08 32.43
CA THR A 5 12.58 -5.66 32.64
C THR A 5 12.46 -4.88 31.34
N ALA A 6 12.45 -3.55 31.41
CA ALA A 6 12.48 -2.70 30.21
C ALA A 6 13.73 -2.99 29.35
N ALA A 7 14.89 -3.19 29.96
CA ALA A 7 16.14 -3.51 29.26
C ALA A 7 16.05 -4.85 28.50
N ASP A 8 15.36 -5.86 29.07
CA ASP A 8 15.15 -7.13 28.38
C ASP A 8 14.31 -6.95 27.12
N LEU A 9 13.25 -6.09 27.18
CA LEU A 9 12.39 -5.81 26.03
C LEU A 9 13.13 -5.01 24.96
N GLU A 10 13.91 -4.00 25.35
CA GLU A 10 14.76 -3.22 24.43
C GLU A 10 15.78 -4.09 23.71
N GLY A 11 16.45 -5.00 24.43
CA GLY A 11 17.39 -5.95 23.83
C GLY A 11 16.74 -6.86 22.79
N ARG A 12 15.52 -7.37 23.08
CA ARG A 12 14.78 -8.20 22.13
C ARG A 12 14.24 -7.40 20.94
N ALA A 13 13.80 -6.18 21.17
CA ALA A 13 13.37 -5.30 20.08
C ALA A 13 14.54 -4.99 19.13
N HIS A 14 15.73 -4.82 19.66
CA HIS A 14 16.94 -4.66 18.87
C HIS A 14 17.27 -5.94 18.07
N GLU A 15 17.31 -7.11 18.72
CA GLU A 15 17.49 -8.39 18.02
C GLU A 15 16.48 -8.60 16.89
N LEU A 16 15.22 -8.25 17.13
CA LEU A 16 14.17 -8.37 16.11
C LEU A 16 14.48 -7.52 14.86
N ARG A 17 14.88 -6.25 15.05
CA ARG A 17 15.25 -5.36 13.94
C ARG A 17 16.47 -5.87 13.18
N GLU A 18 17.51 -6.29 13.86
CA GLU A 18 18.72 -6.82 13.22
C GLU A 18 18.41 -8.06 12.36
N ARG A 19 17.58 -8.95 12.86
CA ARG A 19 17.15 -10.15 12.09
C ARG A 19 16.28 -9.79 10.91
N ALA A 20 15.37 -8.84 11.08
CA ALA A 20 14.53 -8.36 9.99
C ALA A 20 15.38 -7.72 8.88
N ALA A 21 16.35 -6.89 9.25
CA ALA A 21 17.28 -6.27 8.30
C ALA A 21 18.13 -7.31 7.55
N ALA A 22 18.63 -8.32 8.26
CA ALA A 22 19.42 -9.41 7.65
C ALA A 22 18.60 -10.23 6.63
N LEU A 23 17.29 -10.41 6.86
CA LEU A 23 16.38 -11.07 5.92
C LEU A 23 15.97 -10.14 4.76
N ALA A 24 15.76 -8.85 5.03
CA ALA A 24 15.31 -7.88 4.05
C ALA A 24 16.34 -7.65 2.93
N ALA A 25 17.61 -7.59 3.25
CA ALA A 25 18.65 -7.25 2.29
C ALA A 25 18.72 -8.20 1.06
N PRO A 26 18.77 -9.54 1.20
CA PRO A 26 18.75 -10.42 0.03
C PRO A 26 17.41 -10.40 -0.71
N ILE A 27 16.28 -10.20 -0.02
CA ILE A 27 14.96 -10.10 -0.64
C ILE A 27 14.91 -8.83 -1.53
N ASP A 28 15.33 -7.68 -1.02
CA ASP A 28 15.37 -6.43 -1.79
C ASP A 28 16.30 -6.54 -3.00
N ALA A 29 17.48 -7.12 -2.83
CA ALA A 29 18.41 -7.34 -3.93
C ALA A 29 17.81 -8.19 -5.05
N ALA A 30 17.12 -9.28 -4.71
CA ALA A 30 16.42 -10.12 -5.67
C ALA A 30 15.23 -9.39 -6.32
N ALA A 31 14.47 -8.63 -5.54
CA ALA A 31 13.34 -7.84 -6.01
C ALA A 31 13.77 -6.77 -7.03
N ARG A 32 14.85 -6.06 -6.77
CA ARG A 32 15.40 -5.05 -7.70
C ARG A 32 15.99 -5.64 -8.97
N ALA A 33 16.48 -6.88 -8.92
CA ALA A 33 16.99 -7.59 -10.08
C ALA A 33 15.89 -8.18 -10.98
N ALA A 34 14.63 -7.99 -10.63
CA ALA A 34 13.49 -8.54 -11.36
C ALA A 34 12.48 -7.45 -11.76
N THR A 35 11.57 -7.79 -12.65
CA THR A 35 10.40 -7.01 -13.02
C THR A 35 9.16 -7.90 -13.06
N THR A 36 7.98 -7.28 -13.09
CA THR A 36 6.68 -7.95 -13.17
C THR A 36 5.77 -7.27 -14.17
N VAL A 37 4.69 -7.92 -14.56
CA VAL A 37 3.63 -7.29 -15.36
C VAL A 37 3.10 -6.02 -14.69
N ALA A 38 3.00 -6.00 -13.35
CA ALA A 38 2.54 -4.83 -12.61
C ALA A 38 3.52 -3.65 -12.69
N CYS A 39 4.83 -3.93 -12.58
CA CYS A 39 5.87 -2.91 -12.74
C CYS A 39 5.84 -2.30 -14.14
N GLU A 40 5.77 -3.14 -15.18
CA GLU A 40 5.77 -2.69 -16.58
C GLU A 40 4.45 -1.95 -16.94
N ARG A 41 3.32 -2.36 -16.38
CA ARG A 41 2.06 -1.63 -16.50
C ARG A 41 2.16 -0.23 -15.86
N ALA A 42 2.79 -0.13 -14.70
CA ALA A 42 3.02 1.15 -14.04
C ALA A 42 3.97 2.06 -14.84
N MET A 43 4.92 1.49 -15.58
CA MET A 43 5.74 2.25 -16.54
C MET A 43 4.90 2.90 -17.64
N LEU A 44 3.94 2.17 -18.23
CA LEU A 44 3.02 2.74 -19.21
C LEU A 44 2.21 3.90 -18.61
N ARG A 45 1.77 3.79 -17.36
CA ARG A 45 1.09 4.90 -16.67
C ARG A 45 2.00 6.10 -16.47
N LEU A 46 3.27 5.92 -16.16
CA LEU A 46 4.25 7.01 -16.09
C LEU A 46 4.43 7.71 -17.44
N PHE A 47 4.28 6.99 -18.55
CA PHE A 47 4.29 7.58 -19.88
C PHE A 47 2.99 8.32 -20.26
N GLY A 48 1.98 8.27 -19.39
CA GLY A 48 0.70 8.95 -19.58
C GLY A 48 -0.41 8.06 -20.16
N VAL A 49 -0.19 6.74 -20.26
CA VAL A 49 -1.24 5.81 -20.69
C VAL A 49 -2.31 5.72 -19.59
N ALA A 50 -3.54 6.06 -19.90
CA ALA A 50 -4.65 6.11 -18.97
C ALA A 50 -5.97 5.70 -19.64
N GLY A 51 -7.01 5.46 -18.83
CA GLY A 51 -8.34 5.13 -19.31
C GLY A 51 -8.51 3.67 -19.69
N ILE A 52 -9.53 3.42 -20.50
CA ILE A 52 -10.00 2.10 -20.90
C ILE A 52 -10.02 1.99 -22.43
N ASP A 53 -9.93 0.77 -22.93
CA ASP A 53 -10.16 0.44 -24.33
C ASP A 53 -11.67 0.49 -24.69
N ARG A 54 -12.01 0.08 -25.92
CA ARG A 54 -13.41 0.05 -26.39
C ARG A 54 -14.26 -1.02 -25.69
N ALA A 55 -13.63 -2.06 -25.14
CA ALA A 55 -14.29 -3.13 -24.40
C ALA A 55 -14.46 -2.79 -22.90
N GLY A 56 -13.84 -1.69 -22.42
CA GLY A 56 -13.90 -1.26 -21.03
C GLY A 56 -12.73 -1.75 -20.19
N HIS A 57 -11.73 -2.39 -20.78
CA HIS A 57 -10.54 -2.85 -20.06
C HIS A 57 -9.54 -1.72 -19.85
N PRO A 58 -8.80 -1.70 -18.72
CA PRO A 58 -7.74 -0.71 -18.51
C PRO A 58 -6.68 -0.78 -19.62
N LEU A 59 -6.48 0.32 -20.33
CA LEU A 59 -5.65 0.35 -21.54
C LEU A 59 -4.20 -0.08 -21.28
N ALA A 60 -3.61 0.37 -20.17
CA ALA A 60 -2.26 -0.05 -19.79
C ALA A 60 -2.17 -1.57 -19.49
N LEU A 61 -3.27 -2.19 -19.05
CA LEU A 61 -3.35 -3.63 -18.82
C LEU A 61 -3.35 -4.39 -20.15
N GLU A 62 -4.21 -4.01 -21.09
CA GLU A 62 -4.27 -4.64 -22.42
C GLU A 62 -2.93 -4.61 -23.15
N VAL A 63 -2.24 -3.46 -23.10
CA VAL A 63 -0.93 -3.31 -23.74
C VAL A 63 0.12 -4.22 -23.10
N ILE A 64 0.16 -4.28 -21.76
CA ILE A 64 1.18 -5.10 -21.08
C ILE A 64 0.89 -6.59 -21.19
N GLU A 65 -0.36 -7.01 -21.23
CA GLU A 65 -0.70 -8.42 -21.44
C GLU A 65 -0.25 -8.92 -22.80
N ARG A 66 -0.57 -8.18 -23.86
CA ARG A 66 -0.07 -8.50 -25.21
C ARG A 66 1.46 -8.56 -25.27
N PHE A 67 2.15 -7.68 -24.55
CA PHE A 67 3.60 -7.70 -24.45
C PHE A 67 4.11 -8.89 -23.63
N ALA A 68 3.46 -9.23 -22.52
CA ALA A 68 3.83 -10.35 -21.65
C ALA A 68 3.61 -11.72 -22.32
N ASP A 69 2.59 -11.86 -23.17
CA ASP A 69 2.32 -13.07 -23.95
C ASP A 69 3.46 -13.44 -24.89
N LEU A 70 4.35 -12.49 -25.21
CA LEU A 70 5.58 -12.75 -25.97
C LEU A 70 6.64 -13.52 -25.16
N GLY A 71 6.36 -13.80 -23.91
CA GLY A 71 7.15 -14.65 -23.03
C GLY A 71 8.08 -13.90 -22.05
N PRO A 72 8.60 -14.63 -21.05
CA PRO A 72 9.40 -14.07 -19.96
C PRO A 72 10.64 -13.30 -20.42
N ALA A 73 11.25 -13.73 -21.52
CA ALA A 73 12.44 -13.06 -22.05
C ALA A 73 12.17 -11.62 -22.50
N ARG A 74 10.98 -11.35 -23.03
CA ARG A 74 10.56 -10.01 -23.44
C ARG A 74 10.25 -9.15 -22.24
N LEU A 75 9.47 -9.67 -21.31
CA LEU A 75 9.14 -8.96 -20.06
C LEU A 75 10.41 -8.57 -19.29
N GLY A 76 11.42 -9.44 -19.23
CA GLY A 76 12.71 -9.15 -18.58
C GLY A 76 13.49 -8.00 -19.22
N GLY A 77 13.28 -7.73 -20.51
CA GLY A 77 13.84 -6.56 -21.21
C GLY A 77 13.07 -5.26 -20.96
N GLY A 78 11.90 -5.34 -20.34
CA GLY A 78 11.01 -4.21 -20.06
C GLY A 78 10.24 -3.70 -21.28
N ILE A 79 9.07 -3.10 -21.03
CA ILE A 79 8.22 -2.56 -22.09
C ILE A 79 8.68 -1.17 -22.57
N ALA A 80 9.43 -0.44 -21.76
CA ALA A 80 9.71 0.97 -21.98
C ALA A 80 10.34 1.26 -23.35
N LEU A 81 11.42 0.55 -23.70
CA LEU A 81 12.13 0.80 -24.96
C LEU A 81 11.37 0.30 -26.19
N PRO A 82 10.80 -0.92 -26.24
CA PRO A 82 9.96 -1.35 -27.35
C PRO A 82 8.77 -0.41 -27.60
N PHE A 83 8.12 0.03 -26.54
CA PHE A 83 7.00 0.98 -26.63
C PHE A 83 7.42 2.34 -27.19
N ALA A 84 8.58 2.87 -26.74
CA ALA A 84 9.11 4.13 -27.25
C ALA A 84 9.61 4.01 -28.72
N ALA A 85 10.18 2.87 -29.11
CA ALA A 85 10.56 2.61 -30.49
C ALA A 85 9.34 2.60 -31.42
N ALA A 86 8.27 1.91 -31.03
CA ALA A 86 7.00 1.90 -31.75
C ALA A 86 6.38 3.30 -31.85
N ALA A 87 6.36 4.05 -30.75
CA ALA A 87 5.85 5.41 -30.74
C ALA A 87 6.54 6.32 -31.77
N ARG A 88 7.85 6.15 -31.93
CA ARG A 88 8.63 6.90 -32.91
C ARG A 88 8.36 6.43 -34.34
N GLU A 89 8.32 5.13 -34.56
CA GLU A 89 8.10 4.53 -35.89
C GLU A 89 6.75 5.00 -36.45
N TYR A 90 5.71 4.97 -35.64
CA TYR A 90 4.35 5.35 -36.06
C TYR A 90 4.02 6.83 -35.81
N ALA A 91 4.94 7.61 -35.25
CA ALA A 91 4.73 9.02 -34.87
C ALA A 91 3.47 9.22 -33.98
N LEU A 92 3.25 8.31 -33.04
CA LEU A 92 2.10 8.30 -32.14
C LEU A 92 2.52 8.69 -30.73
N GLY A 93 1.63 9.42 -30.02
CA GLY A 93 1.75 9.63 -28.58
C GLY A 93 1.46 8.33 -27.78
N PRO A 94 1.85 8.28 -26.48
CA PRO A 94 1.67 7.06 -25.67
C PRO A 94 0.22 6.57 -25.63
N GLN A 95 -0.74 7.47 -25.55
CA GLN A 95 -2.17 7.14 -25.47
C GLN A 95 -2.67 6.53 -26.79
N ASP A 96 -2.38 7.16 -27.93
CA ASP A 96 -2.84 6.71 -29.24
C ASP A 96 -2.15 5.39 -29.63
N LEU A 97 -0.84 5.27 -29.37
CA LEU A 97 -0.12 4.01 -29.57
C LEU A 97 -0.75 2.88 -28.76
N SER A 98 -1.12 3.13 -27.51
CA SER A 98 -1.76 2.11 -26.66
C SER A 98 -3.10 1.64 -27.22
N LEU A 99 -3.88 2.53 -27.82
CA LEU A 99 -5.15 2.17 -28.49
C LEU A 99 -4.90 1.30 -29.73
N GLU A 100 -3.87 1.60 -30.51
CA GLU A 100 -3.51 0.83 -31.70
C GLU A 100 -2.98 -0.57 -31.32
N ILE A 101 -2.19 -0.68 -30.23
CA ILE A 101 -1.73 -1.97 -29.70
C ILE A 101 -2.91 -2.76 -29.15
N ALA A 102 -3.77 -2.16 -28.33
CA ALA A 102 -4.95 -2.83 -27.77
C ALA A 102 -5.92 -3.31 -28.86
N SER A 103 -6.01 -2.58 -29.98
CA SER A 103 -6.82 -2.98 -31.15
C SER A 103 -6.15 -4.06 -32.00
N GLY A 104 -4.88 -4.40 -31.74
CA GLY A 104 -4.14 -5.41 -32.51
C GLY A 104 -3.59 -4.90 -33.85
N HIS A 105 -3.57 -3.59 -34.08
CA HIS A 105 -3.01 -2.99 -35.30
C HIS A 105 -1.49 -2.88 -35.24
N ILE A 106 -0.92 -2.75 -34.04
CA ILE A 106 0.52 -2.69 -33.81
C ILE A 106 0.92 -3.85 -32.89
N ASP A 107 1.96 -4.56 -33.29
CA ASP A 107 2.53 -5.68 -32.53
C ASP A 107 3.94 -5.30 -32.01
N LEU A 108 4.05 -5.08 -30.69
CA LEU A 108 5.33 -4.74 -30.05
C LEU A 108 6.41 -5.82 -30.21
N ALA A 109 6.06 -7.05 -30.59
CA ALA A 109 7.04 -8.10 -30.88
C ALA A 109 7.90 -7.75 -32.09
N LEU A 110 7.29 -7.21 -33.13
CA LEU A 110 7.96 -6.80 -34.36
C LEU A 110 8.82 -5.56 -34.11
N GLU A 111 8.34 -4.65 -33.30
CA GLU A 111 9.01 -3.37 -33.03
C GLU A 111 10.25 -3.53 -32.13
N ALA A 112 10.35 -4.58 -31.34
CA ALA A 112 11.55 -4.85 -30.55
C ALA A 112 12.80 -5.08 -31.42
N ASP A 113 12.63 -5.47 -32.67
CA ASP A 113 13.76 -5.65 -33.62
C ASP A 113 14.36 -4.29 -34.06
N LEU A 114 13.61 -3.22 -34.01
CA LEU A 114 14.11 -1.85 -34.25
C LEU A 114 15.22 -1.47 -33.26
N LEU A 115 15.18 -1.99 -32.05
CA LEU A 115 16.16 -1.70 -31.00
C LEU A 115 17.53 -2.35 -31.22
N ARG A 116 17.67 -3.21 -32.24
CA ARG A 116 18.97 -3.78 -32.65
C ARG A 116 19.90 -2.73 -33.26
N GLU A 117 19.31 -1.69 -33.82
CA GLU A 117 20.08 -0.56 -34.34
C GLU A 117 20.38 0.44 -33.19
N PRO A 118 21.68 0.75 -32.95
CA PRO A 118 22.08 1.63 -31.83
C PRO A 118 21.44 3.02 -31.89
N ALA A 119 21.24 3.57 -33.08
CA ALA A 119 20.61 4.88 -33.26
C ALA A 119 19.14 4.88 -32.84
N ASN A 120 18.40 3.81 -33.17
CA ASN A 120 17.00 3.66 -32.77
C ASN A 120 16.89 3.44 -31.25
N ARG A 121 17.78 2.65 -30.69
CA ARG A 121 17.85 2.45 -29.24
C ARG A 121 18.09 3.78 -28.50
N ALA A 122 19.12 4.53 -28.89
CA ALA A 122 19.43 5.81 -28.26
C ALA A 122 18.27 6.81 -28.35
N ALA A 123 17.58 6.83 -29.48
CA ALA A 123 16.43 7.68 -29.65
C ALA A 123 15.19 7.23 -28.86
N ALA A 124 14.98 5.91 -28.68
CA ALA A 124 13.94 5.38 -27.78
C ALA A 124 14.27 5.71 -26.30
N GLU A 125 15.52 5.57 -25.89
CA GLU A 125 15.98 5.95 -24.54
C GLU A 125 15.75 7.45 -24.27
N ALA A 126 16.02 8.32 -25.24
CA ALA A 126 15.75 9.75 -25.13
C ALA A 126 14.25 10.04 -24.93
N LEU A 127 13.38 9.36 -25.69
CA LEU A 127 11.93 9.53 -25.58
C LEU A 127 11.39 8.99 -24.23
N VAL A 128 11.89 7.85 -23.75
CA VAL A 128 11.59 7.36 -22.40
C VAL A 128 11.99 8.40 -21.36
N GLY A 129 13.18 9.00 -21.50
CA GLY A 129 13.65 10.08 -20.61
C GLY A 129 12.73 11.29 -20.62
N GLU A 130 12.22 11.69 -21.77
CA GLU A 130 11.26 12.79 -21.91
C GLU A 130 9.93 12.50 -21.18
N TRP A 131 9.35 11.33 -21.41
CA TRP A 131 8.09 10.94 -20.76
C TRP A 131 8.23 10.82 -19.24
N LEU A 132 9.29 10.19 -18.76
CA LEU A 132 9.58 10.12 -17.33
C LEU A 132 9.83 11.52 -16.75
N GLY A 133 10.55 12.39 -17.47
CA GLY A 133 10.77 13.76 -17.08
C GLY A 133 9.47 14.52 -16.87
N ALA A 134 8.51 14.38 -17.80
CA ALA A 134 7.19 14.99 -17.69
C ALA A 134 6.40 14.45 -16.48
N ALA A 135 6.44 13.15 -16.23
CA ALA A 135 5.81 12.55 -15.05
C ALA A 135 6.41 13.09 -13.74
N TRP A 136 7.74 13.17 -13.66
CA TRP A 136 8.43 13.70 -12.48
C TRP A 136 8.16 15.17 -12.25
N GLN A 137 8.11 16.00 -13.29
CA GLN A 137 7.71 17.40 -13.18
C GLN A 137 6.29 17.54 -12.60
N ARG A 138 5.34 16.70 -13.03
CA ARG A 138 3.99 16.70 -12.46
C ARG A 138 3.99 16.29 -10.99
N PHE A 139 4.78 15.27 -10.60
CA PHE A 139 4.91 14.86 -9.20
C PHE A 139 5.51 15.97 -8.33
N ASP A 140 6.53 16.66 -8.83
CA ASP A 140 7.16 17.78 -8.13
C ASP A 140 6.18 18.96 -7.97
N ALA A 141 5.41 19.30 -9.01
CA ALA A 141 4.37 20.32 -8.93
C ALA A 141 3.31 19.95 -7.87
N ASN A 142 2.87 18.70 -7.84
CA ASN A 142 1.92 18.21 -6.86
C ASN A 142 2.50 18.21 -5.42
N ARG A 143 3.79 17.94 -5.27
CA ARG A 143 4.49 18.01 -3.98
C ARG A 143 4.57 19.44 -3.46
N VAL A 144 4.89 20.40 -4.33
CA VAL A 144 4.92 21.83 -4.00
C VAL A 144 3.51 22.31 -3.61
N ALA A 145 2.50 22.04 -4.43
CA ALA A 145 1.12 22.42 -4.15
C ALA A 145 0.61 21.84 -2.81
N ARG A 146 0.97 20.59 -2.49
CA ARG A 146 0.67 19.98 -1.18
C ARG A 146 1.31 20.76 -0.04
N SER A 147 2.57 21.11 -0.18
CA SER A 147 3.32 21.83 0.86
C SER A 147 2.79 23.23 1.08
N GLU A 148 2.44 23.93 0.02
CA GLU A 148 1.85 25.26 0.08
C GLU A 148 0.47 25.24 0.76
N LEU A 149 -0.42 24.31 0.38
CA LEU A 149 -1.73 24.19 1.00
C LEU A 149 -1.64 23.85 2.48
N ARG A 150 -0.70 22.99 2.87
CA ARG A 150 -0.44 22.67 4.28
C ARG A 150 0.08 23.87 5.06
N ALA A 151 0.95 24.66 4.46
CA ALA A 151 1.47 25.88 5.09
C ALA A 151 0.37 26.94 5.29
N ILE A 152 -0.55 27.08 4.33
CA ILE A 152 -1.64 28.05 4.37
C ILE A 152 -2.75 27.62 5.34
N LEU A 153 -3.20 26.38 5.25
CA LEU A 153 -4.36 25.88 5.99
C LEU A 153 -3.98 25.30 7.38
N GLY A 154 -2.70 25.02 7.59
CA GLY A 154 -2.24 24.33 8.79
C GLY A 154 -2.58 22.83 8.78
N GLU A 155 -1.80 22.07 9.52
CA GLU A 155 -2.08 20.65 9.79
C GLU A 155 -2.84 20.50 11.12
N ALA A 156 -3.60 19.41 11.26
CA ALA A 156 -4.19 19.07 12.55
C ALA A 156 -3.09 18.89 13.61
N SER A 157 -3.17 19.64 14.69
CA SER A 157 -2.07 19.79 15.65
C SER A 157 -1.86 18.59 16.58
N ARG A 158 -2.80 17.62 16.64
CA ARG A 158 -2.74 16.50 17.59
C ARG A 158 -2.89 15.14 16.93
N ALA A 159 -4.04 14.83 16.41
CA ALA A 159 -4.29 13.55 15.73
C ALA A 159 -5.07 13.79 14.45
N VAL A 160 -4.75 13.01 13.43
CA VAL A 160 -5.49 12.99 12.17
C VAL A 160 -6.63 12.00 12.32
N VAL A 161 -7.86 12.47 12.28
CA VAL A 161 -9.06 11.62 12.27
C VAL A 161 -9.53 11.46 10.85
N GLY A 162 -9.65 10.21 10.40
CA GLY A 162 -10.01 9.87 9.04
C GLY A 162 -11.17 8.90 8.94
N LEU A 163 -11.73 8.84 7.75
CA LEU A 163 -12.80 7.91 7.37
C LEU A 163 -12.42 7.11 6.14
N ASP A 164 -12.76 5.83 6.19
CA ASP A 164 -12.61 4.90 5.08
C ASP A 164 -13.92 4.83 4.28
N LEU A 165 -13.87 5.30 3.05
CA LEU A 165 -14.96 5.30 2.07
C LEU A 165 -14.73 4.21 1.02
N SER A 166 -14.34 3.01 1.44
CA SER A 166 -14.22 1.87 0.54
C SER A 166 -15.57 1.53 -0.10
N ASP A 167 -15.54 1.06 -1.34
CA ASP A 167 -16.68 0.52 -2.07
C ASP A 167 -17.81 1.52 -2.40
N VAL A 168 -17.50 2.81 -2.52
CA VAL A 168 -18.44 3.85 -2.95
C VAL A 168 -18.05 4.46 -4.30
N THR A 169 -19.02 5.04 -4.99
CA THR A 169 -18.78 5.80 -6.22
C THR A 169 -18.06 7.11 -5.94
N ALA A 170 -17.44 7.69 -6.96
CA ALA A 170 -16.76 9.00 -6.81
C ALA A 170 -17.73 10.12 -6.37
N GLY A 171 -18.97 10.09 -6.83
CA GLY A 171 -20.01 11.06 -6.42
C GLY A 171 -20.39 10.92 -4.95
N GLU A 172 -20.66 9.70 -4.50
CA GLU A 172 -20.95 9.42 -3.08
C GLU A 172 -19.76 9.74 -2.17
N ALA A 173 -18.53 9.42 -2.61
CA ALA A 173 -17.33 9.76 -1.86
C ALA A 173 -17.18 11.28 -1.70
N ALA A 174 -17.47 12.04 -2.75
CA ALA A 174 -17.42 13.50 -2.74
C ALA A 174 -18.45 14.09 -1.76
N GLU A 175 -19.70 13.62 -1.81
CA GLU A 175 -20.76 14.08 -0.91
C GLU A 175 -20.45 13.74 0.55
N ARG A 176 -20.11 12.49 0.84
CA ARG A 176 -19.76 12.04 2.19
C ARG A 176 -18.53 12.78 2.73
N SER A 177 -17.51 13.02 1.87
CA SER A 177 -16.31 13.74 2.29
C SER A 177 -16.60 15.15 2.78
N ARG A 178 -17.52 15.88 2.12
CA ARG A 178 -17.92 17.23 2.59
C ARG A 178 -18.54 17.18 3.98
N LEU A 179 -19.43 16.22 4.23
CA LEU A 179 -20.04 16.02 5.54
C LEU A 179 -19.01 15.69 6.61
N PHE A 180 -18.06 14.83 6.30
CA PHE A 180 -17.04 14.40 7.26
C PHE A 180 -16.04 15.48 7.59
N VAL A 181 -15.61 16.26 6.59
CA VAL A 181 -14.73 17.40 6.82
C VAL A 181 -15.43 18.47 7.67
N ALA A 182 -16.71 18.72 7.42
CA ALA A 182 -17.51 19.62 8.25
C ALA A 182 -17.63 19.13 9.70
N ALA A 183 -17.68 17.81 9.93
CA ALA A 183 -17.66 17.21 11.26
C ALA A 183 -16.28 17.19 11.93
N GLY A 184 -15.21 17.56 11.21
CA GLY A 184 -13.85 17.66 11.74
C GLY A 184 -12.85 16.63 11.23
N ALA A 185 -13.23 15.75 10.30
CA ALA A 185 -12.30 14.83 9.69
C ALA A 185 -11.22 15.58 8.87
N THR A 186 -9.99 15.09 8.95
CA THR A 186 -8.84 15.66 8.24
C THR A 186 -8.13 14.62 7.35
N LEU A 187 -8.73 13.44 7.19
CA LEU A 187 -8.26 12.37 6.31
C LEU A 187 -9.47 11.64 5.70
N VAL A 188 -9.44 11.41 4.40
CA VAL A 188 -10.40 10.55 3.71
C VAL A 188 -9.60 9.47 2.97
N ARG A 189 -9.93 8.20 3.23
CA ARG A 189 -9.36 7.06 2.52
C ARG A 189 -10.39 6.47 1.57
N VAL A 190 -9.95 6.12 0.38
CA VAL A 190 -10.72 5.34 -0.60
C VAL A 190 -9.91 4.14 -1.04
N ARG A 191 -10.58 3.07 -1.45
CA ARG A 191 -9.91 1.89 -1.98
C ARG A 191 -9.82 1.96 -3.51
N VAL A 192 -8.70 1.51 -4.05
CA VAL A 192 -8.56 1.28 -5.50
C VAL A 192 -9.53 0.16 -5.88
N PRO A 193 -10.48 0.42 -6.79
CA PRO A 193 -11.43 -0.60 -7.21
C PRO A 193 -10.73 -1.65 -8.06
N ARG A 194 -11.31 -2.84 -8.09
CA ARG A 194 -10.92 -3.90 -9.02
C ARG A 194 -9.47 -4.37 -8.89
N ASP A 195 -8.92 -4.27 -7.67
CA ASP A 195 -7.61 -4.85 -7.36
C ASP A 195 -7.52 -6.33 -7.76
N ARG A 196 -8.67 -7.03 -7.78
CA ARG A 196 -8.78 -8.40 -8.25
C ARG A 196 -8.51 -8.55 -9.75
N GLU A 197 -8.95 -7.62 -10.58
CA GLU A 197 -8.73 -7.64 -12.03
C GLU A 197 -7.25 -7.47 -12.38
N LEU A 198 -6.53 -6.71 -11.57
CA LEU A 198 -5.10 -6.52 -11.74
C LEU A 198 -4.25 -7.74 -11.34
N ARG A 199 -4.83 -8.70 -10.63
CA ARG A 199 -4.07 -9.87 -10.13
C ARG A 199 -3.68 -10.84 -11.22
N ARG A 200 -4.54 -11.03 -12.20
CA ARG A 200 -4.32 -12.04 -13.24
C ARG A 200 -3.41 -11.53 -14.34
N GLY A 201 -3.26 -10.22 -14.46
CA GLY A 201 -2.89 -9.66 -15.72
C GLY A 201 -4.00 -9.88 -16.76
N LEU A 202 -5.02 -10.61 -16.44
CA LEU A 202 -6.23 -10.84 -17.23
C LEU A 202 -7.37 -10.27 -16.40
N GLY A 203 -8.07 -9.25 -16.87
CA GLY A 203 -9.33 -8.83 -16.26
C GLY A 203 -10.26 -10.04 -16.15
N GLU A 204 -10.98 -10.19 -15.06
CA GLU A 204 -12.21 -10.97 -15.14
C GLU A 204 -13.00 -10.36 -16.29
N GLU A 205 -13.51 -11.19 -17.20
CA GLU A 205 -14.44 -10.71 -18.24
C GLU A 205 -15.52 -9.92 -17.52
N LEU A 206 -15.51 -8.62 -17.76
CA LEU A 206 -16.60 -7.77 -17.29
C LEU A 206 -17.86 -8.35 -17.92
N ASP A 207 -18.88 -8.64 -17.11
CA ASP A 207 -20.20 -8.93 -17.65
C ASP A 207 -20.48 -7.83 -18.68
N PRO A 208 -20.88 -8.16 -19.92
CA PRO A 208 -21.21 -7.15 -20.93
C PRO A 208 -22.20 -6.09 -20.43
N ALA A 209 -23.05 -6.44 -19.45
CA ALA A 209 -23.90 -5.50 -18.73
C ALA A 209 -23.11 -4.52 -17.86
N ASP A 210 -22.04 -4.98 -17.20
CA ASP A 210 -21.16 -4.14 -16.39
C ASP A 210 -20.24 -3.27 -17.28
N ALA A 211 -19.77 -3.80 -18.40
CA ALA A 211 -19.00 -3.01 -19.38
C ALA A 211 -19.85 -1.88 -19.99
N ALA A 212 -21.12 -2.10 -20.25
CA ALA A 212 -22.05 -1.06 -20.71
C ALA A 212 -22.39 -0.03 -19.63
N ALA A 213 -22.35 -0.40 -18.36
CA ALA A 213 -22.58 0.49 -17.20
C ALA A 213 -21.30 1.21 -16.72
N ALA A 214 -20.11 0.62 -16.92
CA ALA A 214 -18.83 1.08 -16.43
C ALA A 214 -18.42 2.52 -16.86
N PRO A 215 -18.81 3.04 -18.03
CA PRO A 215 -18.39 4.40 -18.43
C PRO A 215 -19.06 5.53 -17.65
N ARG A 216 -20.13 5.28 -16.91
CA ARG A 216 -20.97 6.35 -16.37
C ARG A 216 -20.60 6.82 -14.98
N VAL A 217 -19.99 6.00 -14.15
CA VAL A 217 -19.65 6.37 -12.77
C VAL A 217 -18.28 5.81 -12.40
N ALA A 218 -17.27 6.69 -12.36
CA ALA A 218 -15.93 6.30 -11.95
C ALA A 218 -15.94 5.88 -10.46
N PRO A 219 -15.37 4.73 -10.09
CA PRO A 219 -15.14 4.39 -8.70
C PRO A 219 -14.25 5.43 -8.01
N ALA A 220 -14.47 5.67 -6.73
CA ALA A 220 -13.74 6.70 -5.96
C ALA A 220 -12.21 6.50 -5.97
N GLY A 221 -11.74 5.26 -5.95
CA GLY A 221 -10.31 4.92 -5.97
C GLY A 221 -9.68 4.87 -7.37
N SER A 222 -10.44 5.04 -8.47
CA SER A 222 -9.85 5.17 -9.81
C SER A 222 -9.06 6.47 -9.92
N GLN A 223 -8.15 6.57 -10.89
CA GLN A 223 -7.39 7.80 -11.11
C GLN A 223 -8.32 9.01 -11.28
N ARG A 224 -9.36 8.88 -12.11
CA ARG A 224 -10.37 9.93 -12.31
C ARG A 224 -11.16 10.23 -11.05
N GLY A 225 -11.51 9.20 -10.27
CA GLY A 225 -12.19 9.36 -8.98
C GLY A 225 -11.33 10.10 -7.96
N LEU A 226 -10.05 9.75 -7.86
CA LEU A 226 -9.09 10.41 -6.96
C LEU A 226 -8.88 11.88 -7.35
N ALA A 227 -8.77 12.20 -8.65
CA ALA A 227 -8.68 13.57 -9.13
C ALA A 227 -9.90 14.41 -8.74
N ALA A 228 -11.11 13.87 -8.97
CA ALA A 228 -12.36 14.52 -8.59
C ALA A 228 -12.45 14.71 -7.07
N LEU A 229 -12.13 13.67 -6.31
CA LEU A 229 -12.15 13.72 -4.85
C LEU A 229 -11.13 14.71 -4.29
N ARG A 230 -9.94 14.80 -4.88
CA ARG A 230 -8.92 15.78 -4.47
C ARG A 230 -9.43 17.22 -4.59
N THR A 231 -10.12 17.54 -5.70
CA THR A 231 -10.75 18.84 -5.89
C THR A 231 -11.78 19.14 -4.78
N VAL A 232 -12.66 18.20 -4.49
CA VAL A 232 -13.67 18.33 -3.43
C VAL A 232 -13.03 18.53 -2.05
N LEU A 233 -11.94 17.79 -1.76
CA LEU A 233 -11.24 17.90 -0.48
C LEU A 233 -10.50 19.24 -0.36
N ASP A 234 -9.98 19.80 -1.44
CA ASP A 234 -9.36 21.12 -1.43
C ASP A 234 -10.38 22.22 -1.16
N GLU A 235 -11.57 22.15 -1.78
CA GLU A 235 -12.70 23.06 -1.51
C GLU A 235 -13.14 22.96 -0.03
N ALA A 236 -13.32 21.74 0.47
CA ALA A 236 -13.71 21.51 1.87
C ALA A 236 -12.63 21.95 2.86
N ALA A 237 -11.35 21.78 2.50
CA ALA A 237 -10.23 22.25 3.29
C ALA A 237 -10.19 23.78 3.37
N ALA A 238 -10.39 24.47 2.26
CA ALA A 238 -10.49 25.93 2.21
C ALA A 238 -11.64 26.44 3.07
N ALA A 239 -12.81 25.79 2.99
CA ALA A 239 -13.99 26.16 3.80
C ALA A 239 -13.80 25.92 5.30
N SER A 240 -13.08 24.85 5.68
CA SER A 240 -12.84 24.49 7.09
C SER A 240 -11.60 25.15 7.70
N GLY A 241 -10.73 25.76 6.88
CA GLY A 241 -9.45 26.33 7.31
C GLY A 241 -8.43 25.29 7.79
N ARG A 242 -8.56 24.01 7.35
CA ARG A 242 -7.68 22.90 7.74
C ARG A 242 -7.38 22.02 6.54
N TYR A 243 -6.10 21.62 6.40
CA TYR A 243 -5.71 20.70 5.33
C TYR A 243 -6.36 19.33 5.51
N VAL A 244 -6.98 18.82 4.45
CA VAL A 244 -7.60 17.50 4.42
C VAL A 244 -6.75 16.56 3.55
N ARG A 245 -6.30 15.46 4.14
CA ARG A 245 -5.49 14.45 3.47
C ARG A 245 -6.36 13.51 2.65
N LEU A 246 -5.86 13.11 1.48
CA LEU A 246 -6.42 12.04 0.68
C LEU A 246 -5.55 10.79 0.84
N ALA A 247 -6.14 9.68 1.21
CA ALA A 247 -5.50 8.39 1.24
C ALA A 247 -6.10 7.45 0.20
N SER A 248 -5.26 6.61 -0.38
CA SER A 248 -5.71 5.49 -1.20
C SER A 248 -5.16 4.17 -0.66
N ALA A 249 -5.97 3.11 -0.72
CA ALA A 249 -5.58 1.78 -0.32
C ALA A 249 -5.71 0.84 -1.51
N SER A 250 -4.72 -0.03 -1.70
CA SER A 250 -4.82 -1.16 -2.61
C SER A 250 -4.40 -2.42 -1.89
N LEU A 251 -4.92 -3.53 -2.38
CA LEU A 251 -4.61 -4.85 -1.88
C LEU A 251 -4.18 -5.70 -3.08
N GLY A 252 -2.99 -6.30 -3.01
CA GLY A 252 -2.52 -7.19 -4.05
C GLY A 252 -1.60 -6.54 -5.08
N LEU A 253 -1.85 -6.73 -6.37
CA LEU A 253 -0.93 -6.43 -7.46
C LEU A 253 -1.02 -4.99 -8.00
N ALA A 254 -1.78 -4.13 -7.35
CA ALA A 254 -1.93 -2.73 -7.76
C ALA A 254 -0.89 -1.77 -7.16
N ALA A 255 0.02 -2.25 -6.31
CA ALA A 255 0.98 -1.39 -5.61
C ALA A 255 1.81 -0.48 -6.55
N PRO A 256 2.39 -0.97 -7.67
CA PRO A 256 3.10 -0.11 -8.62
C PRO A 256 2.21 0.95 -9.27
N ASP A 257 1.01 0.56 -9.73
CA ASP A 257 0.04 1.49 -10.33
C ASP A 257 -0.42 2.55 -9.35
N GLN A 258 -0.72 2.13 -8.12
CA GLN A 258 -1.17 3.02 -7.06
C GLN A 258 -0.11 4.06 -6.71
N ALA A 259 1.16 3.69 -6.68
CA ALA A 259 2.25 4.63 -6.45
C ALA A 259 2.28 5.72 -7.52
N VAL A 260 2.12 5.34 -8.79
CA VAL A 260 2.08 6.29 -9.92
C VAL A 260 0.85 7.19 -9.85
N VAL A 261 -0.34 6.61 -9.68
CA VAL A 261 -1.60 7.36 -9.57
C VAL A 261 -1.56 8.32 -8.37
N ALA A 262 -1.00 7.88 -7.23
CA ALA A 262 -0.83 8.74 -6.07
C ALA A 262 0.02 9.98 -6.36
N GLY A 263 1.06 9.83 -7.19
CA GLY A 263 1.88 10.96 -7.65
C GLY A 263 1.10 11.92 -8.53
N PHE A 264 0.33 11.39 -9.48
CA PHE A 264 -0.47 12.20 -10.40
C PHE A 264 -1.63 12.93 -9.74
N GLU A 265 -2.28 12.32 -8.76
CA GLU A 265 -3.52 12.85 -8.17
C GLU A 265 -3.32 13.42 -6.75
N ARG A 266 -2.08 13.74 -6.40
CA ARG A 266 -1.70 14.37 -5.13
C ARG A 266 -2.29 13.65 -3.90
N VAL A 267 -2.20 12.32 -3.91
CA VAL A 267 -2.55 11.48 -2.76
C VAL A 267 -1.52 11.68 -1.65
N ASP A 268 -1.97 11.86 -0.42
CA ASP A 268 -1.12 12.14 0.74
C ASP A 268 -0.59 10.90 1.43
N LEU A 269 -1.39 9.83 1.42
CA LEU A 269 -1.10 8.57 2.09
C LEU A 269 -1.50 7.40 1.19
N VAL A 270 -0.57 6.50 0.95
CA VAL A 270 -0.81 5.25 0.24
C VAL A 270 -0.73 4.09 1.23
N CYS A 271 -1.82 3.34 1.36
CA CYS A 271 -1.85 2.12 2.16
C CYS A 271 -1.54 0.92 1.25
N SER A 272 -0.36 0.34 1.40
CA SER A 272 0.09 -0.80 0.59
C SER A 272 1.11 -1.61 1.38
N ASP A 273 0.81 -2.89 1.63
CA ASP A 273 1.69 -3.81 2.34
C ASP A 273 1.89 -5.09 1.51
N PRO A 274 3.13 -5.42 1.11
CA PRO A 274 3.39 -6.64 0.34
C PRO A 274 3.03 -7.91 1.10
N LEU A 275 3.10 -7.90 2.43
CA LEU A 275 2.77 -9.08 3.24
C LEU A 275 1.26 -9.31 3.36
N GLU A 276 0.45 -8.26 3.39
CA GLU A 276 -1.01 -8.41 3.23
C GLU A 276 -1.34 -9.02 1.88
N SER A 277 -0.67 -8.57 0.82
CA SER A 277 -0.83 -9.13 -0.53
C SER A 277 -0.50 -10.63 -0.57
N ILE A 278 0.58 -11.05 0.08
CA ILE A 278 1.00 -12.46 0.15
C ILE A 278 -0.02 -13.29 0.95
N VAL A 279 -0.40 -12.83 2.13
CA VAL A 279 -1.18 -13.63 3.09
C VAL A 279 -2.67 -13.61 2.78
N GLU A 280 -3.24 -12.43 2.48
CA GLU A 280 -4.68 -12.30 2.25
C GLU A 280 -5.09 -12.67 0.83
N PHE A 281 -4.20 -12.46 -0.14
CA PHE A 281 -4.52 -12.64 -1.55
C PHE A 281 -3.71 -13.73 -2.25
N GLY A 282 -2.81 -14.40 -1.54
CA GLY A 282 -2.01 -15.49 -2.09
C GLY A 282 -1.04 -15.05 -3.19
N VAL A 283 -0.61 -13.79 -3.19
CA VAL A 283 0.40 -13.31 -4.14
C VAL A 283 1.74 -13.97 -3.83
N GLN A 284 2.43 -14.43 -4.87
CA GLN A 284 3.76 -15.02 -4.72
C GLN A 284 4.72 -14.03 -4.03
N PRO A 285 5.45 -14.42 -2.97
CA PRO A 285 6.30 -13.53 -2.20
C PRO A 285 7.31 -12.74 -3.04
N ALA A 286 8.02 -13.41 -3.95
CA ALA A 286 8.99 -12.75 -4.82
C ALA A 286 8.34 -11.66 -5.70
N ARG A 287 7.11 -11.91 -6.20
CA ARG A 287 6.35 -10.92 -6.95
C ARG A 287 5.94 -9.73 -6.09
N ALA A 288 5.34 -9.98 -4.93
CA ALA A 288 4.90 -8.93 -4.02
C ALA A 288 6.05 -8.00 -3.61
N PHE A 289 7.23 -8.56 -3.36
CA PHE A 289 8.42 -7.78 -3.02
C PHE A 289 8.99 -7.02 -4.23
N THR A 290 8.93 -7.59 -5.44
CA THR A 290 9.34 -6.87 -6.67
C THR A 290 8.42 -5.68 -6.93
N ASP A 291 7.11 -5.87 -6.82
CA ASP A 291 6.12 -4.80 -6.96
C ASP A 291 6.31 -3.72 -5.89
N HIS A 292 6.58 -4.12 -4.65
CA HIS A 292 6.87 -3.19 -3.56
C HIS A 292 8.15 -2.38 -3.79
N ALA A 293 9.24 -3.02 -4.20
CA ALA A 293 10.52 -2.35 -4.49
C ALA A 293 10.38 -1.31 -5.61
N PHE A 294 9.60 -1.62 -6.66
CA PHE A 294 9.25 -0.65 -7.70
C PHE A 294 8.41 0.51 -7.13
N ALA A 295 7.35 0.21 -6.40
CA ALA A 295 6.48 1.22 -5.80
C ALA A 295 7.24 2.19 -4.89
N LEU A 296 8.22 1.70 -4.11
CA LEU A 296 9.06 2.53 -3.25
C LEU A 296 9.87 3.57 -4.04
N GLN A 297 10.41 3.20 -5.23
CA GLN A 297 11.13 4.16 -6.08
C GLN A 297 10.21 5.30 -6.53
N VAL A 298 8.98 4.97 -6.90
CA VAL A 298 7.97 5.96 -7.28
C VAL A 298 7.57 6.81 -6.07
N HIS A 299 7.28 6.19 -4.92
CA HIS A 299 6.91 6.91 -3.69
C HIS A 299 7.98 7.89 -3.22
N GLY A 300 9.26 7.59 -3.46
CA GLY A 300 10.36 8.51 -3.19
C GLY A 300 10.15 9.88 -3.85
N ARG A 301 9.56 9.89 -5.05
CA ARG A 301 9.30 11.10 -5.84
C ARG A 301 7.97 11.79 -5.51
N THR A 302 6.93 11.04 -5.12
CA THR A 302 5.56 11.60 -4.95
C THR A 302 5.40 12.53 -3.75
N GLY A 303 6.25 12.42 -2.74
CA GLY A 303 6.05 13.10 -1.46
C GLY A 303 4.92 12.51 -0.59
N ALA A 304 4.23 11.45 -1.05
CA ALA A 304 3.22 10.74 -0.26
C ALA A 304 3.86 9.93 0.88
N GLN A 305 3.11 9.74 1.96
CA GLN A 305 3.44 8.79 3.01
C GLN A 305 3.01 7.38 2.58
N LEU A 306 3.72 6.36 3.05
CA LEU A 306 3.38 4.96 2.87
C LEU A 306 2.85 4.40 4.20
N ALA A 307 1.68 3.80 4.21
CA ALA A 307 1.18 3.06 5.36
C ALA A 307 1.34 1.55 5.11
N LEU A 308 2.05 0.91 6.02
CA LEU A 308 2.19 -0.54 6.10
C LEU A 308 1.18 -1.10 7.09
N GLY A 309 0.65 -2.28 6.83
CA GLY A 309 -0.27 -2.97 7.72
C GLY A 309 0.33 -3.28 9.10
N ALA A 310 -0.52 -3.69 10.03
CA ALA A 310 -0.09 -4.12 11.36
C ALA A 310 0.56 -5.52 11.36
N GLY A 311 0.70 -6.10 10.20
CA GLY A 311 1.07 -7.50 9.97
C GLY A 311 -0.17 -8.41 9.97
N PRO A 312 -0.28 -9.34 9.02
CA PRO A 312 -1.40 -10.27 8.96
C PRO A 312 -1.34 -11.26 10.13
N LEU A 313 -2.40 -11.33 10.93
CA LEU A 313 -2.52 -12.26 12.06
C LEU A 313 -2.83 -13.70 11.64
N ALA A 314 -3.48 -13.87 10.48
CA ALA A 314 -3.96 -15.16 9.99
C ALA A 314 -2.84 -16.17 9.68
N VAL A 315 -1.56 -15.75 9.80
CA VAL A 315 -0.40 -16.58 9.48
C VAL A 315 0.01 -17.43 10.68
N ALA A 316 -0.83 -18.38 11.02
CA ALA A 316 -0.46 -19.38 12.00
C ALA A 316 -0.80 -20.76 11.43
N PRO A 317 0.20 -21.59 11.07
CA PRO A 317 -0.05 -22.98 10.67
C PRO A 317 -0.95 -23.74 11.66
N GLU A 318 -0.90 -23.36 12.93
CA GLU A 318 -1.73 -23.90 14.00
C GLU A 318 -3.20 -23.49 13.85
N LEU A 319 -3.50 -22.26 13.43
CA LEU A 319 -4.88 -21.80 13.18
C LEU A 319 -5.54 -22.57 12.05
N ALA A 320 -4.79 -22.87 10.98
CA ALA A 320 -5.28 -23.72 9.89
C ALA A 320 -5.61 -25.15 10.38
N ARG A 321 -4.94 -25.62 11.43
CA ARG A 321 -5.21 -26.91 12.08
C ARG A 321 -6.25 -26.81 13.18
N GLY A 322 -6.90 -25.66 13.37
CA GLY A 322 -7.88 -25.45 14.44
C GLY A 322 -7.28 -25.39 15.84
N GLN A 323 -5.97 -25.22 15.97
CA GLN A 323 -5.29 -25.17 17.26
C GLN A 323 -5.34 -23.73 17.80
N PRO A 324 -5.63 -23.55 19.11
CA PRO A 324 -5.59 -22.24 19.72
C PRO A 324 -4.15 -21.73 19.78
N VAL A 325 -3.95 -20.48 19.34
CA VAL A 325 -2.66 -19.77 19.44
C VAL A 325 -2.82 -18.67 20.48
N ASP A 326 -1.89 -18.61 21.43
CA ASP A 326 -1.93 -17.57 22.45
C ASP A 326 -1.76 -16.15 21.85
N PRO A 327 -2.33 -15.12 22.50
CA PRO A 327 -2.29 -13.76 21.97
C PRO A 327 -0.88 -13.20 21.75
N GLY A 328 0.07 -13.55 22.63
CA GLY A 328 1.47 -13.11 22.51
C GLY A 328 2.15 -13.70 21.27
N THR A 329 1.91 -14.98 20.97
CA THR A 329 2.43 -15.63 19.76
C THR A 329 1.83 -15.01 18.49
N ARG A 330 0.51 -14.72 18.47
CA ARG A 330 -0.13 -14.05 17.31
C ARG A 330 0.46 -12.67 17.07
N SER A 331 0.50 -11.86 18.13
CA SER A 331 1.08 -10.53 18.10
C SER A 331 2.55 -10.55 17.65
N GLY A 332 3.32 -11.50 18.16
CA GLY A 332 4.72 -11.66 17.78
C GLY A 332 4.93 -12.00 16.30
N ARG A 333 4.09 -12.86 15.72
CA ARG A 333 4.15 -13.17 14.28
C ARG A 333 3.81 -11.96 13.44
N ALA A 334 2.74 -11.25 13.76
CA ALA A 334 2.37 -10.02 13.08
C ALA A 334 3.49 -8.98 13.16
N LEU A 335 4.09 -8.82 14.34
CA LEU A 335 5.22 -7.92 14.56
C LEU A 335 6.46 -8.32 13.77
N ALA A 336 6.77 -9.61 13.66
CA ALA A 336 7.90 -10.12 12.86
C ALA A 336 7.75 -9.76 11.38
N LEU A 337 6.56 -9.97 10.84
CA LEU A 337 6.24 -9.65 9.45
C LEU A 337 6.28 -8.15 9.22
N GLN A 338 5.70 -7.36 10.12
CA GLN A 338 5.79 -5.91 10.05
C GLN A 338 7.24 -5.43 10.11
N ALA A 339 8.08 -6.01 10.98
CA ALA A 339 9.51 -5.67 11.04
C ALA A 339 10.22 -5.95 9.73
N LEU A 340 9.93 -7.08 9.08
CA LEU A 340 10.48 -7.39 7.77
C LEU A 340 10.06 -6.36 6.71
N THR A 341 8.77 -6.00 6.65
CA THR A 341 8.28 -5.00 5.67
C THR A 341 8.86 -3.61 5.94
N VAL A 342 9.02 -3.23 7.20
CA VAL A 342 9.67 -1.96 7.57
C VAL A 342 11.11 -1.93 7.07
N GLU A 343 11.88 -2.98 7.30
CA GLU A 343 13.27 -3.03 6.86
C GLU A 343 13.38 -3.06 5.33
N LEU A 344 12.50 -3.78 4.63
CA LEU A 344 12.41 -3.71 3.16
C LEU A 344 12.11 -2.28 2.68
N SER A 345 11.19 -1.58 3.33
CA SER A 345 10.82 -0.22 2.97
C SER A 345 11.94 0.79 3.25
N ARG A 346 12.75 0.56 4.30
CA ARG A 346 13.93 1.38 4.63
C ARG A 346 15.08 1.25 3.63
N LEU A 347 15.13 0.16 2.87
CA LEU A 347 16.08 0.00 1.75
C LEU A 347 15.68 0.84 0.52
N GLY A 348 14.47 1.38 0.51
CA GLY A 348 13.99 2.34 -0.47
C GLY A 348 14.37 3.79 -0.14
N PRO A 349 13.92 4.74 -0.96
CA PRO A 349 14.23 6.17 -0.80
C PRO A 349 13.34 6.91 0.20
N LEU A 350 12.51 6.20 0.98
CA LEU A 350 11.59 6.79 1.94
C LEU A 350 12.25 6.92 3.32
N PRO A 351 12.27 8.12 3.91
CA PRO A 351 12.70 8.28 5.28
C PRO A 351 11.67 7.74 6.28
N PRO A 352 12.07 7.31 7.49
CA PRO A 352 11.21 6.64 8.46
C PRO A 352 9.91 7.40 8.80
N GLU A 353 9.97 8.72 8.89
CA GLU A 353 8.81 9.58 9.19
C GLU A 353 7.74 9.57 8.09
N ARG A 354 8.06 9.08 6.91
CA ARG A 354 7.11 8.89 5.80
C ARG A 354 6.53 7.49 5.72
N ILE A 355 6.97 6.57 6.57
CA ILE A 355 6.48 5.19 6.64
C ILE A 355 5.63 5.06 7.91
N LEU A 356 4.31 5.04 7.76
CA LEU A 356 3.36 4.84 8.84
C LEU A 356 3.17 3.34 9.10
N LEU A 357 3.03 2.97 10.35
CA LEU A 357 2.84 1.58 10.73
C LEU A 357 1.44 1.35 11.29
N GLY A 358 0.75 0.37 10.77
CA GLY A 358 -0.48 -0.14 11.38
C GLY A 358 -0.20 -0.55 12.83
N ALA A 359 -0.96 -0.01 13.76
CA ALA A 359 -0.74 -0.25 15.18
C ALA A 359 -1.50 -1.46 15.71
N LEU A 360 -2.67 -1.74 15.13
CA LEU A 360 -3.57 -2.78 15.60
C LEU A 360 -3.87 -3.78 14.50
N PRO A 361 -3.57 -5.06 14.72
CA PRO A 361 -4.03 -6.12 13.83
C PRO A 361 -5.55 -6.15 13.76
N ARG A 362 -6.12 -6.45 12.58
CA ARG A 362 -7.58 -6.41 12.35
C ARG A 362 -8.38 -7.26 13.32
N GLU A 363 -7.87 -8.45 13.68
CA GLU A 363 -8.57 -9.34 14.60
C GLU A 363 -8.51 -8.85 16.06
N ALA A 364 -7.49 -8.08 16.45
CA ALA A 364 -7.46 -7.44 17.76
C ALA A 364 -8.53 -6.34 17.89
N GLN A 365 -9.00 -5.82 16.75
CA GLN A 365 -10.05 -4.81 16.68
C GLN A 365 -11.46 -5.40 16.91
N ALA A 366 -11.64 -6.70 16.64
CA ALA A 366 -12.93 -7.39 16.72
C ALA A 366 -13.24 -7.97 18.12
N LEU A 367 -12.29 -7.92 19.06
CA LEU A 367 -12.47 -8.52 20.39
C LEU A 367 -13.15 -7.52 21.36
N ASP A 368 -14.30 -7.88 21.90
CA ASP A 368 -14.90 -7.19 23.02
C ASP A 368 -13.92 -7.19 24.20
N GLY A 369 -13.54 -6.02 24.69
CA GLY A 369 -12.54 -5.87 25.75
C GLY A 369 -11.10 -5.64 25.30
N ALA A 370 -10.88 -5.36 24.00
CA ALA A 370 -9.55 -5.19 23.41
C ALA A 370 -8.74 -3.97 23.89
N GLY A 371 -9.32 -3.07 24.69
CA GLY A 371 -8.65 -1.84 25.12
C GLY A 371 -7.25 -2.03 25.70
N PRO A 372 -7.04 -2.87 26.71
CA PRO A 372 -5.70 -3.10 27.29
C PRO A 372 -4.72 -3.75 26.31
N LEU A 373 -5.21 -4.66 25.45
CA LEU A 373 -4.40 -5.31 24.42
C LEU A 373 -3.99 -4.30 23.34
N ALA A 374 -4.91 -3.44 22.89
CA ALA A 374 -4.64 -2.40 21.92
C ALA A 374 -3.55 -1.43 22.41
N LEU A 375 -3.61 -1.02 23.67
CA LEU A 375 -2.58 -0.18 24.30
C LEU A 375 -1.21 -0.86 24.32
N THR A 376 -1.18 -2.15 24.62
CA THR A 376 0.05 -2.93 24.63
C THR A 376 0.63 -3.05 23.23
N GLU A 377 -0.19 -3.30 22.22
CA GLU A 377 0.22 -3.38 20.82
C GLU A 377 0.82 -2.05 20.31
N VAL A 378 0.19 -0.92 20.65
CA VAL A 378 0.72 0.41 20.32
C VAL A 378 2.06 0.65 21.00
N ALA A 379 2.14 0.36 22.30
CA ALA A 379 3.39 0.52 23.07
C ALA A 379 4.52 -0.38 22.52
N LEU A 380 4.19 -1.62 22.14
CA LEU A 380 5.14 -2.55 21.55
C LEU A 380 5.70 -2.05 20.22
N ARG A 381 4.85 -1.49 19.34
CA ARG A 381 5.32 -0.90 18.08
C ARG A 381 6.17 0.33 18.29
N ARG A 382 5.83 1.17 19.28
CA ARG A 382 6.68 2.30 19.67
C ARG A 382 8.06 1.85 20.19
N LEU A 383 8.11 0.76 20.93
CA LEU A 383 9.38 0.19 21.40
C LEU A 383 10.23 -0.33 20.23
N VAL A 384 9.59 -1.03 19.29
CA VAL A 384 10.32 -1.63 18.16
C VAL A 384 10.64 -0.60 17.07
N PHE A 385 9.76 0.35 16.81
CA PHE A 385 9.85 1.33 15.71
C PHE A 385 9.65 2.77 16.20
N PRO A 386 10.53 3.31 17.04
CA PRO A 386 10.31 4.62 17.68
C PRO A 386 10.26 5.79 16.70
N GLU A 387 10.86 5.66 15.51
CA GLU A 387 10.97 6.71 14.50
C GLU A 387 9.75 6.80 13.57
N HIS A 388 8.89 5.77 13.57
CA HIS A 388 7.78 5.66 12.64
C HIS A 388 6.48 6.20 13.23
N PRO A 389 5.71 7.01 12.49
CA PRO A 389 4.35 7.36 12.87
C PRO A 389 3.44 6.14 12.83
N LEU A 390 2.35 6.16 13.58
CA LEU A 390 1.42 5.05 13.68
C LEU A 390 0.08 5.37 13.00
N LEU A 391 -0.49 4.35 12.34
CA LEU A 391 -1.85 4.35 11.82
C LEU A 391 -2.70 3.38 12.66
N ILE A 392 -3.77 3.88 13.24
CA ILE A 392 -4.73 3.10 14.00
C ILE A 392 -5.98 2.95 13.16
N GLU A 393 -6.24 1.75 12.68
CA GLU A 393 -7.44 1.42 11.95
C GLU A 393 -8.49 0.84 12.90
N GLU A 394 -9.73 1.30 12.80
CA GLU A 394 -10.84 0.87 13.63
C GLU A 394 -11.91 0.16 12.79
N ALA A 395 -12.18 -1.09 13.12
CA ALA A 395 -13.12 -1.92 12.37
C ALA A 395 -14.60 -1.73 12.76
N GLY A 396 -14.90 -0.95 13.79
CA GLY A 396 -16.27 -0.61 14.21
C GLY A 396 -16.60 -0.95 15.66
N GLY A 397 -17.56 -0.24 16.22
CA GLY A 397 -18.08 -0.37 17.58
C GLY A 397 -17.73 0.82 18.49
N ARG A 398 -18.66 1.20 19.39
CA ARG A 398 -18.48 2.34 20.31
C ARG A 398 -17.28 2.20 21.26
N THR A 399 -16.92 0.97 21.63
CA THR A 399 -15.81 0.67 22.53
C THR A 399 -14.45 0.72 21.82
N ALA A 400 -14.39 0.41 20.53
CA ALA A 400 -13.17 0.43 19.74
C ALA A 400 -12.65 1.88 19.56
N GLY A 401 -13.52 2.87 19.32
CA GLY A 401 -13.15 4.28 19.22
C GLY A 401 -12.48 4.81 20.48
N TRP A 402 -12.92 4.36 21.63
CA TRP A 402 -12.31 4.74 22.90
C TRP A 402 -10.90 4.17 23.06
N ALA A 403 -10.71 2.90 22.72
CA ALA A 403 -9.40 2.24 22.78
C ALA A 403 -8.42 2.81 21.75
N ALA A 404 -8.89 3.07 20.52
CA ALA A 404 -8.09 3.70 19.48
C ALA A 404 -7.70 5.13 19.83
N GLY A 405 -8.63 5.92 20.40
CA GLY A 405 -8.37 7.26 20.87
C GLY A 405 -7.33 7.30 21.99
N LEU A 406 -7.47 6.43 22.98
CA LEU A 406 -6.53 6.31 24.09
C LEU A 406 -5.14 5.84 23.59
N ALA A 407 -5.11 4.87 22.68
CA ALA A 407 -3.88 4.39 22.07
C ALA A 407 -3.18 5.50 21.27
N ALA A 408 -3.92 6.29 20.49
CA ALA A 408 -3.38 7.42 19.75
C ALA A 408 -2.80 8.52 20.65
N ALA A 409 -3.47 8.82 21.77
CA ALA A 409 -3.01 9.82 22.73
C ALA A 409 -1.75 9.37 23.49
N LEU A 410 -1.70 8.11 23.90
CA LEU A 410 -0.51 7.53 24.56
C LEU A 410 0.65 7.38 23.58
N ALA A 411 0.37 7.22 22.29
CA ALA A 411 1.37 7.19 21.23
C ALA A 411 1.90 8.60 20.88
N GLY A 412 1.22 9.66 21.28
CA GLY A 412 1.44 11.05 20.85
C GLY A 412 2.72 11.72 21.33
N GLY A 413 3.64 11.02 22.01
CA GLY A 413 4.86 11.62 22.55
C GLY A 413 5.93 12.01 21.54
N LEU A 414 6.05 11.37 20.38
CA LEU A 414 7.17 11.56 19.46
C LEU A 414 6.82 11.62 17.97
N ALA A 415 5.68 11.08 17.53
CA ALA A 415 5.25 11.14 16.14
C ALA A 415 3.71 11.14 16.06
N PRO A 416 3.10 11.86 15.09
CA PRO A 416 1.65 11.96 15.00
C PRO A 416 1.04 10.58 14.78
N ALA A 417 -0.08 10.31 15.44
CA ALA A 417 -0.92 9.17 15.18
C ALA A 417 -2.06 9.57 14.24
N MET A 418 -2.40 8.67 13.33
CA MET A 418 -3.58 8.78 12.48
C MET A 418 -4.60 7.74 12.94
N VAL A 419 -5.85 8.16 13.10
CA VAL A 419 -6.96 7.25 13.42
C VAL A 419 -7.89 7.20 12.22
N LEU A 420 -8.14 6.01 11.72
CA LEU A 420 -9.01 5.79 10.56
C LEU A 420 -10.18 4.89 10.97
N ARG A 421 -11.39 5.39 10.77
CA ARG A 421 -12.63 4.65 11.05
C ARG A 421 -13.32 4.21 9.76
N SER A 422 -13.92 3.04 9.79
CA SER A 422 -14.77 2.58 8.70
C SER A 422 -16.09 3.33 8.69
N ALA A 423 -16.41 4.00 7.57
CA ALA A 423 -17.69 4.67 7.39
C ALA A 423 -18.86 3.68 7.27
N ALA A 424 -18.61 2.47 6.83
CA ALA A 424 -19.64 1.42 6.72
C ALA A 424 -20.07 0.88 8.09
N ALA A 425 -19.21 0.95 9.10
CA ALA A 425 -19.48 0.45 10.44
C ALA A 425 -20.15 1.48 11.35
N ALA A 426 -20.27 2.75 10.94
CA ALA A 426 -20.86 3.83 11.72
C ALA A 426 -22.28 4.11 11.22
N ALA A 427 -23.27 4.03 12.12
CA ALA A 427 -24.66 4.41 11.81
C ALA A 427 -24.78 5.90 11.44
N ASP A 428 -23.92 6.75 12.04
CA ASP A 428 -23.73 8.15 11.72
C ASP A 428 -22.21 8.44 11.66
N PRO A 429 -21.64 8.54 10.46
CA PRO A 429 -20.22 8.80 10.28
C PRO A 429 -19.76 10.18 10.81
N ALA A 430 -20.61 11.20 10.79
CA ALA A 430 -20.26 12.51 11.31
C ALA A 430 -20.20 12.49 12.85
N ALA A 431 -21.14 11.80 13.50
CA ALA A 431 -21.09 11.53 14.93
C ALA A 431 -19.84 10.72 15.30
N ALA A 432 -19.45 9.74 14.46
CA ALA A 432 -18.25 8.95 14.68
C ALA A 432 -16.96 9.79 14.69
N VAL A 433 -16.84 10.77 13.79
CA VAL A 433 -15.69 11.71 13.79
C VAL A 433 -15.67 12.53 15.07
N THR A 434 -16.82 13.08 15.47
CA THR A 434 -16.96 13.89 16.68
C THR A 434 -16.62 13.07 17.93
N GLU A 435 -17.14 11.85 18.06
CA GLU A 435 -16.84 10.92 19.16
C GLU A 435 -15.36 10.57 19.21
N THR A 436 -14.73 10.29 18.07
CA THR A 436 -13.30 9.97 18.00
C THR A 436 -12.45 11.17 18.42
N THR A 437 -12.79 12.37 17.96
CA THR A 437 -12.09 13.60 18.35
C THR A 437 -12.20 13.85 19.86
N ALA A 438 -13.40 13.72 20.42
CA ALA A 438 -13.62 13.85 21.85
C ALA A 438 -12.87 12.78 22.68
N ALA A 439 -12.80 11.53 22.18
CA ALA A 439 -12.04 10.46 22.81
C ALA A 439 -10.53 10.75 22.79
N LEU A 440 -10.00 11.29 21.68
CA LEU A 440 -8.61 11.71 21.57
C LEU A 440 -8.26 12.85 22.53
N ASP A 441 -9.14 13.83 22.66
CA ASP A 441 -8.96 14.95 23.59
C ASP A 441 -9.00 14.46 25.04
N ALA A 442 -9.94 13.58 25.39
CA ALA A 442 -10.02 12.96 26.72
C ALA A 442 -8.78 12.10 27.03
N ALA A 443 -8.29 11.35 26.04
CA ALA A 443 -7.10 10.51 26.19
C ALA A 443 -5.82 11.35 26.33
N ALA A 444 -5.69 12.47 25.64
CA ALA A 444 -4.60 13.41 25.83
C ALA A 444 -4.56 13.97 27.26
N TRP A 445 -5.74 14.25 27.83
CA TRP A 445 -5.86 14.68 29.23
C TRP A 445 -5.48 13.56 30.21
N LEU A 446 -5.82 12.29 29.94
CA LEU A 446 -5.46 11.14 30.77
C LEU A 446 -3.97 10.79 30.68
N ALA A 447 -3.32 11.02 29.55
CA ALA A 447 -1.89 10.78 29.36
C ALA A 447 -1.01 11.72 30.20
N ASP A 448 -1.49 12.94 30.46
CA ASP A 448 -0.82 13.89 31.35
C ASP A 448 -0.89 13.51 32.84
N GLY A 449 -1.70 12.52 33.23
CA GLY A 449 -1.98 12.19 34.62
C GLY A 449 -2.24 10.73 35.01
N ARG A 450 -1.21 9.88 35.16
CA ARG A 450 -1.12 8.89 36.26
C ARG A 450 -1.94 7.58 36.27
N VAL A 451 -2.55 7.09 35.20
CA VAL A 451 -3.42 5.88 35.26
C VAL A 451 -2.73 4.57 34.81
N VAL A 452 -1.42 4.44 34.82
CA VAL A 452 -0.71 3.31 34.16
C VAL A 452 -0.30 2.16 35.09
N GLY A 453 -0.57 2.20 36.39
CA GLY A 453 0.00 1.27 37.37
C GLY A 453 -0.39 -0.22 37.21
N PRO A 454 -1.67 -0.62 37.25
CA PRO A 454 -2.07 -2.04 37.26
C PRO A 454 -1.90 -2.77 35.94
N LEU A 455 -2.01 -2.09 34.80
CA LEU A 455 -1.86 -2.67 33.45
C LEU A 455 -0.42 -3.02 33.10
N ARG A 456 0.55 -2.46 33.84
CA ARG A 456 1.98 -2.57 33.53
C ARG A 456 2.52 -4.00 33.55
N GLY A 457 2.06 -4.82 34.51
CA GLY A 457 2.54 -6.21 34.65
C GLY A 457 2.14 -7.08 33.46
N HIS A 458 0.86 -7.11 33.12
CA HIS A 458 0.35 -7.89 31.99
C HIS A 458 0.86 -7.39 30.64
N ALA A 459 0.98 -6.06 30.48
CA ALA A 459 1.54 -5.47 29.28
C ALA A 459 3.00 -5.89 29.05
N LEU A 460 3.83 -5.91 30.09
CA LEU A 460 5.22 -6.37 30.01
C LEU A 460 5.32 -7.86 29.66
N GLU A 461 4.50 -8.70 30.27
CA GLU A 461 4.46 -10.14 30.00
C GLU A 461 4.01 -10.44 28.57
N HIS A 462 2.97 -9.74 28.08
CA HIS A 462 2.51 -9.83 26.69
C HIS A 462 3.58 -9.36 25.70
N ALA A 463 4.19 -8.20 25.95
CA ALA A 463 5.24 -7.67 25.10
C ALA A 463 6.46 -8.61 25.00
N ASP A 464 6.84 -9.21 26.13
CA ASP A 464 7.92 -10.19 26.18
C ASP A 464 7.58 -11.47 25.38
N ALA A 465 6.38 -11.99 25.53
CA ALA A 465 5.92 -13.15 24.76
C ALA A 465 5.88 -12.81 23.26
N ALA A 466 5.35 -11.65 22.88
CA ALA A 466 5.29 -11.20 21.51
C ALA A 466 6.67 -11.03 20.88
N LEU A 467 7.61 -10.39 21.56
CA LEU A 467 8.98 -10.20 21.05
C LEU A 467 9.71 -11.54 20.88
N ARG A 468 9.57 -12.47 21.83
CA ARG A 468 10.14 -13.82 21.68
C ARG A 468 9.55 -14.55 20.48
N ALA A 469 8.23 -14.53 20.33
CA ALA A 469 7.57 -15.14 19.18
C ALA A 469 7.96 -14.47 17.86
N ALA A 470 8.14 -13.16 17.84
CA ALA A 470 8.59 -12.44 16.66
C ALA A 470 10.00 -12.86 16.22
N VAL A 471 10.95 -12.91 17.15
CA VAL A 471 12.32 -13.40 16.87
C VAL A 471 12.30 -14.84 16.39
N ALA A 472 11.50 -15.71 17.01
CA ALA A 472 11.36 -17.11 16.58
C ALA A 472 10.77 -17.23 15.18
N THR A 473 9.81 -16.38 14.82
CA THR A 473 9.21 -16.33 13.48
C THR A 473 10.22 -15.95 12.41
N LEU A 474 11.04 -14.92 12.65
CA LEU A 474 12.08 -14.55 11.69
C LEU A 474 13.17 -15.63 11.56
N ARG A 475 13.49 -16.33 12.63
CA ARG A 475 14.40 -17.49 12.56
C ARG A 475 13.81 -18.61 11.70
N ALA A 476 12.56 -18.96 11.88
CA ALA A 476 11.88 -19.97 11.07
C ALA A 476 11.81 -19.55 9.59
N LEU A 477 11.51 -18.28 9.30
CA LEU A 477 11.57 -17.76 7.93
C LEU A 477 12.96 -17.89 7.31
N SER A 478 14.02 -17.65 8.08
CA SER A 478 15.39 -17.79 7.62
C SER A 478 15.80 -19.23 7.30
N THR A 479 15.28 -20.23 8.06
CA THR A 479 15.65 -21.65 7.92
C THR A 479 14.72 -22.40 6.98
N ASP A 480 13.42 -22.20 7.12
CA ASP A 480 12.37 -23.01 6.48
C ASP A 480 11.70 -22.29 5.30
N GLY A 481 12.02 -20.99 5.14
CA GLY A 481 11.52 -20.16 4.05
C GLY A 481 10.01 -19.85 4.15
N TRP A 482 9.48 -19.27 3.08
CA TRP A 482 8.09 -18.87 2.98
C TRP A 482 7.11 -20.03 3.01
N GLY A 483 7.52 -21.22 2.57
CA GLY A 483 6.68 -22.42 2.57
C GLY A 483 6.19 -22.76 3.98
N TRP A 484 7.02 -22.60 5.02
CA TRP A 484 6.62 -22.79 6.40
C TRP A 484 5.51 -21.81 6.81
N LEU A 485 5.68 -20.54 6.51
CA LEU A 485 4.73 -19.48 6.84
C LEU A 485 3.39 -19.70 6.12
N LEU A 486 3.46 -19.98 4.83
CA LEU A 486 2.28 -20.10 3.97
C LEU A 486 1.56 -21.45 4.10
N SER A 487 2.20 -22.48 4.68
CA SER A 487 1.57 -23.78 4.92
C SER A 487 0.32 -23.72 5.82
N GLY A 488 0.17 -22.64 6.56
CA GLY A 488 -0.99 -22.39 7.41
C GLY A 488 -2.00 -21.38 6.85
N VAL A 489 -1.66 -20.73 5.73
CA VAL A 489 -2.57 -19.79 5.08
C VAL A 489 -3.59 -20.61 4.29
N PRO A 490 -4.89 -20.51 4.58
CA PRO A 490 -5.89 -21.09 3.70
C PRO A 490 -5.67 -20.47 2.31
N THR A 491 -5.51 -21.32 1.30
CA THR A 491 -5.58 -20.86 -0.10
C THR A 491 -6.82 -19.96 -0.19
N PRO A 492 -6.71 -18.74 -0.72
CA PRO A 492 -7.86 -17.85 -0.79
C PRO A 492 -8.99 -18.59 -1.46
N ARG A 493 -9.96 -19.02 -0.68
CA ARG A 493 -11.17 -19.67 -1.21
C ARG A 493 -11.92 -18.57 -1.95
N ARG A 494 -11.96 -18.68 -3.24
CA ARG A 494 -12.96 -17.99 -4.01
C ARG A 494 -14.33 -18.37 -3.45
N ALA A 495 -14.98 -17.41 -2.84
CA ALA A 495 -16.37 -17.58 -2.48
C ALA A 495 -17.18 -17.68 -3.78
N GLY A 496 -17.56 -18.91 -4.16
CA GLY A 496 -18.62 -19.16 -5.12
C GLY A 496 -18.23 -19.27 -6.60
N SER A 497 -16.96 -19.54 -6.96
CA SER A 497 -16.60 -19.79 -8.36
C SER A 497 -15.88 -21.13 -8.57
N ASP A 498 -16.20 -21.81 -9.67
CA ASP A 498 -15.47 -22.98 -10.22
C ASP A 498 -14.16 -22.57 -10.91
N GLU A 499 -13.46 -21.56 -10.39
CA GLU A 499 -12.30 -20.94 -11.01
C GLU A 499 -10.99 -21.71 -10.76
N PRO A 500 -10.03 -21.65 -11.71
CA PRO A 500 -8.77 -22.39 -11.65
C PRO A 500 -7.98 -22.14 -10.36
N GLY A 501 -7.27 -23.17 -9.91
CA GLY A 501 -6.59 -23.21 -8.62
C GLY A 501 -5.48 -22.17 -8.46
N ALA A 502 -5.03 -21.98 -7.23
CA ALA A 502 -3.97 -21.05 -6.84
C ALA A 502 -2.67 -21.21 -7.67
N GLU A 503 -2.41 -22.38 -8.23
CA GLU A 503 -1.24 -22.67 -9.05
C GLU A 503 -1.23 -21.88 -10.37
N GLU A 504 -2.38 -21.63 -10.99
CA GLU A 504 -2.48 -20.76 -12.18
C GLU A 504 -2.25 -19.29 -11.85
N TRP A 505 -2.57 -18.86 -10.65
CA TRP A 505 -2.32 -17.50 -10.19
C TRP A 505 -0.84 -17.21 -9.97
N PHE A 506 -0.08 -18.23 -9.56
CA PHE A 506 1.33 -18.12 -9.26
C PHE A 506 2.24 -18.39 -10.48
N GLY A 507 1.76 -19.20 -11.43
CA GLY A 507 2.60 -19.75 -12.48
C GLY A 507 2.95 -18.78 -13.60
N ALA A 508 1.95 -18.09 -14.15
CA ALA A 508 2.15 -17.32 -15.39
C ALA A 508 2.66 -15.88 -15.17
N SER A 509 2.64 -15.36 -13.95
CA SER A 509 2.88 -13.95 -13.66
C SER A 509 3.89 -13.67 -12.54
N GLY A 510 4.78 -14.61 -12.27
CA GLY A 510 5.91 -14.43 -11.35
C GLY A 510 6.88 -13.33 -11.80
N PRO A 511 7.77 -12.88 -10.90
CA PRO A 511 8.81 -11.93 -11.29
C PRO A 511 9.76 -12.57 -12.28
N VAL A 512 10.20 -11.78 -13.25
CA VAL A 512 11.17 -12.20 -14.29
C VAL A 512 12.47 -11.47 -14.05
N PRO A 513 13.62 -12.15 -14.14
CA PRO A 513 14.91 -11.48 -14.05
C PRO A 513 15.06 -10.41 -15.14
N LYS A 514 15.50 -9.21 -14.73
CA LYS A 514 15.84 -8.15 -15.67
C LYS A 514 17.01 -8.56 -16.56
N ARG A 515 16.94 -8.16 -17.82
CA ARG A 515 17.97 -8.47 -18.86
C ARG A 515 18.59 -7.18 -19.38
N ASP A 516 19.74 -7.32 -20.00
CA ASP A 516 20.42 -6.24 -20.73
C ASP A 516 20.60 -4.95 -19.93
N ALA A 517 20.89 -5.09 -18.62
CA ALA A 517 20.98 -3.98 -17.68
C ALA A 517 19.70 -3.10 -17.60
N TYR A 518 18.53 -3.68 -17.91
CA TYR A 518 17.27 -2.96 -17.84
C TYR A 518 17.06 -2.36 -16.46
N ASP A 519 16.98 -1.05 -16.40
CA ASP A 519 16.54 -0.28 -15.27
C ASP A 519 15.45 0.70 -15.73
N PRO A 520 14.20 0.53 -15.29
CA PRO A 520 13.10 1.39 -15.72
C PRO A 520 13.32 2.87 -15.40
N PHE A 521 14.20 3.17 -14.45
CA PHE A 521 14.48 4.54 -14.00
C PHE A 521 15.86 5.07 -14.40
N ALA A 522 16.66 4.30 -15.14
CA ALA A 522 18.03 4.69 -15.54
C ALA A 522 18.07 6.03 -16.29
N ALA A 523 17.09 6.28 -17.17
CA ALA A 523 16.98 7.53 -17.92
C ALA A 523 16.82 8.77 -17.02
N THR A 524 16.40 8.60 -15.76
CA THR A 524 16.21 9.71 -14.80
C THR A 524 17.40 9.93 -13.87
N ALA A 525 18.38 9.03 -13.86
CA ALA A 525 19.59 9.18 -13.06
C ALA A 525 20.45 10.38 -13.51
N VAL A 526 20.26 10.81 -14.75
CA VAL A 526 20.94 11.97 -15.37
C VAL A 526 20.33 13.32 -14.93
N LEU A 527 19.12 13.29 -14.33
CA LEU A 527 18.38 14.49 -13.90
C LEU A 527 18.53 14.79 -12.39
N ARG A 528 19.52 14.20 -11.72
CA ARG A 528 19.86 14.48 -10.31
C ARG A 528 20.83 15.63 -10.17
#